data_4a1561868959c67ff434d6f5e9858638
#
_entry.id   4a1561868959c67ff434d6f5e9858638
#
_cell.length_a   1.000
_cell.length_b   1.000
_cell.length_c   1.000
_cell.angle_alpha   90.00
_cell.angle_beta   90.00
_cell.angle_gamma   90.00
#
_symmetry.space_group_name_H-M   'P 1'
#
loop_
_entity.id
_entity.type
_entity.pdbx_description
1 polymer ?
#
loop_
_entity_poly.entity_id
_entity_poly.type
_entity_poly.pdbx_seq_one_letter_code
_entity_poly.pdbx_strand_id
1 'polypeptide(L)'
;MADITKDKGIRSVAISFSTEEEYKKYAESYSKFLNENNIKTTIIIPHNKNINDYSKHISALTAAGGDALAVISDINFGGNQIIKSMIDIGMFKRFILPDNMIDKEILNNFKNKNLKKSFGYLQGLSTIGGDKFINLAKQAAINPSSPYTAESYDAAAIIILSKYLKLYSKKNSVKDNVYLIANKPGI
;
A
#
# COMPACT_ATOMS: atom_id res chain seq x y z
N MET A 1 -6.78 -4.92 3.44
CA MET A 1 -5.97 -5.90 2.68
C MET A 1 -6.23 -7.34 3.09
N ALA A 2 -6.23 -7.70 4.36
CA ALA A 2 -6.42 -9.08 4.78
C ALA A 2 -7.84 -9.62 4.52
N ASP A 3 -8.91 -8.84 4.65
CA ASP A 3 -10.27 -9.26 4.25
C ASP A 3 -10.33 -9.67 2.79
N ILE A 4 -9.73 -8.85 1.89
CA ILE A 4 -9.62 -9.17 0.47
C ILE A 4 -8.83 -10.47 0.26
N THR A 5 -7.79 -10.71 1.06
CA THR A 5 -6.99 -11.94 0.99
C THR A 5 -7.85 -13.16 1.30
N LYS A 6 -8.68 -13.08 2.33
CA LYS A 6 -9.63 -14.12 2.73
C LYS A 6 -10.69 -14.38 1.64
N ASP A 7 -11.30 -13.33 1.13
CA ASP A 7 -12.34 -13.41 0.09
C ASP A 7 -11.83 -14.03 -1.21
N LYS A 8 -10.53 -13.89 -1.50
CA LYS A 8 -9.87 -14.54 -2.64
C LYS A 8 -9.47 -16.00 -2.40
N GLY A 9 -9.83 -16.58 -1.26
CA GLY A 9 -9.57 -17.97 -0.92
C GLY A 9 -8.08 -18.28 -0.72
N ILE A 10 -7.27 -17.31 -0.28
CA ILE A 10 -5.86 -17.50 0.07
C ILE A 10 -5.80 -18.00 1.51
N ARG A 11 -5.06 -19.08 1.73
CA ARG A 11 -4.92 -19.73 3.05
C ARG A 11 -3.53 -19.58 3.65
N SER A 12 -2.54 -19.25 2.81
CA SER A 12 -1.16 -19.09 3.24
C SER A 12 -0.45 -17.98 2.46
N VAL A 13 0.32 -17.14 3.16
CA VAL A 13 1.02 -16.00 2.60
C VAL A 13 2.46 -15.98 3.09
N ALA A 14 3.41 -15.89 2.15
CA ALA A 14 4.78 -15.48 2.44
C ALA A 14 4.85 -13.95 2.40
N ILE A 15 5.58 -13.33 3.30
CA ILE A 15 5.73 -11.88 3.39
C ILE A 15 7.21 -11.53 3.24
N SER A 16 7.53 -10.75 2.22
CA SER A 16 8.80 -10.07 2.03
C SER A 16 8.60 -8.58 2.28
N PHE A 17 9.47 -7.94 3.06
CA PHE A 17 9.35 -6.52 3.34
C PHE A 17 10.70 -5.80 3.35
N SER A 18 10.71 -4.52 2.98
CA SER A 18 11.91 -3.69 3.05
C SER A 18 12.28 -3.37 4.50
N THR A 19 13.58 -3.26 4.81
CA THR A 19 14.09 -3.10 6.18
C THR A 19 13.75 -1.76 6.83
N GLU A 20 13.20 -0.80 6.11
CA GLU A 20 12.74 0.46 6.69
C GLU A 20 11.61 0.22 7.71
N GLU A 21 11.65 0.98 8.80
CA GLU A 21 10.77 0.80 9.97
C GLU A 21 9.27 0.82 9.62
N GLU A 22 8.85 1.63 8.67
CA GLU A 22 7.47 1.71 8.23
C GLU A 22 6.99 0.41 7.57
N TYR A 23 7.80 -0.19 6.69
CA TYR A 23 7.46 -1.45 6.02
C TYR A 23 7.50 -2.63 6.98
N LYS A 24 8.40 -2.61 7.96
CA LYS A 24 8.45 -3.60 9.03
C LYS A 24 7.16 -3.60 9.83
N LYS A 25 6.75 -2.44 10.35
CA LYS A 25 5.50 -2.30 11.12
C LYS A 25 4.28 -2.73 10.31
N TYR A 26 4.28 -2.38 9.02
CA TYR A 26 3.21 -2.78 8.13
C TYR A 26 3.17 -4.30 7.92
N ALA A 27 4.32 -4.94 7.68
CA ALA A 27 4.44 -6.39 7.50
C ALA A 27 4.04 -7.17 8.76
N GLU A 28 4.45 -6.71 9.94
CA GLU A 28 4.08 -7.29 11.23
C GLU A 28 2.57 -7.17 11.49
N SER A 29 2.00 -6.00 11.26
CA SER A 29 0.56 -5.77 11.40
C SER A 29 -0.24 -6.61 10.42
N TYR A 30 0.22 -6.73 9.18
CA TYR A 30 -0.43 -7.56 8.17
C TYR A 30 -0.36 -9.04 8.53
N SER A 31 0.79 -9.54 8.97
CA SER A 31 0.95 -10.92 9.44
C SER A 31 0.02 -11.24 10.61
N LYS A 32 -0.05 -10.34 11.61
CA LYS A 32 -0.96 -10.50 12.75
C LYS A 32 -2.41 -10.61 12.26
N PHE A 33 -2.85 -9.72 11.39
CA PHE A 33 -4.21 -9.71 10.87
C PHE A 33 -4.53 -10.96 10.01
N LEU A 34 -3.57 -11.46 9.23
CA LEU A 34 -3.71 -12.71 8.50
C LEU A 34 -3.99 -13.88 9.45
N ASN A 35 -3.18 -14.00 10.50
CA ASN A 35 -3.30 -15.07 11.48
C ASN A 35 -4.63 -14.99 12.26
N GLU A 36 -5.09 -13.79 12.63
CA GLU A 36 -6.40 -13.55 13.25
C GLU A 36 -7.56 -13.97 12.34
N ASN A 37 -7.35 -13.98 11.03
CA ASN A 37 -8.33 -14.45 10.03
C ASN A 37 -8.09 -15.88 9.53
N ASN A 38 -7.33 -16.69 10.26
CA ASN A 38 -6.98 -18.07 9.94
C ASN A 38 -6.23 -18.24 8.60
N ILE A 39 -5.46 -17.23 8.20
CA ILE A 39 -4.57 -17.28 7.05
C ILE A 39 -3.14 -17.41 7.58
N LYS A 40 -2.49 -18.51 7.26
CA LYS A 40 -1.13 -18.79 7.76
C LYS A 40 -0.09 -17.86 7.13
N THR A 41 0.69 -17.16 7.93
CA THR A 41 1.95 -16.56 7.46
C THR A 41 3.02 -17.64 7.43
N THR A 42 3.52 -18.00 6.23
CA THR A 42 4.52 -19.07 6.07
C THR A 42 5.92 -18.61 6.42
N ILE A 43 6.24 -17.37 6.09
CA ILE A 43 7.46 -16.67 6.46
C ILE A 43 7.20 -15.17 6.47
N ILE A 44 7.90 -14.45 7.33
CA ILE A 44 8.02 -12.99 7.30
C ILE A 44 9.51 -12.66 7.32
N ILE A 45 10.03 -12.08 6.24
CA ILE A 45 11.47 -11.93 6.04
C ILE A 45 11.82 -10.56 5.47
N PRO A 46 12.75 -9.82 6.10
CA PRO A 46 13.21 -8.54 5.60
C PRO A 46 14.14 -8.69 4.39
N HIS A 47 14.10 -7.73 3.49
CA HIS A 47 15.11 -7.55 2.45
C HIS A 47 15.70 -6.15 2.50
N ASN A 48 17.02 -6.08 2.30
CA ASN A 48 17.71 -4.79 2.22
C ASN A 48 17.49 -4.17 0.84
N LYS A 49 17.38 -2.85 0.78
CA LYS A 49 17.43 -2.11 -0.48
C LYS A 49 18.86 -2.10 -1.04
N ASN A 50 18.96 -1.94 -2.36
CA ASN A 50 20.23 -1.70 -3.05
C ASN A 50 21.29 -2.80 -2.87
N ILE A 51 20.89 -4.05 -2.68
CA ILE A 51 21.81 -5.17 -2.78
C ILE A 51 21.79 -5.76 -4.19
N ASN A 52 22.94 -6.25 -4.63
CA ASN A 52 23.09 -6.81 -5.97
C ASN A 52 22.59 -8.26 -6.09
N ASP A 53 22.43 -8.95 -4.97
CA ASP A 53 22.07 -10.36 -4.95
C ASP A 53 21.02 -10.68 -3.87
N TYR A 54 19.85 -11.09 -4.33
CA TYR A 54 18.73 -11.55 -3.51
C TYR A 54 18.63 -13.08 -3.42
N SER A 55 19.62 -13.85 -3.91
CA SER A 55 19.52 -15.32 -4.03
C SER A 55 19.15 -16.02 -2.73
N LYS A 56 19.76 -15.63 -1.62
CA LYS A 56 19.44 -16.19 -0.29
C LYS A 56 18.00 -15.89 0.12
N HIS A 57 17.55 -14.66 -0.12
CA HIS A 57 16.20 -14.23 0.18
C HIS A 57 15.17 -14.97 -0.67
N ILE A 58 15.43 -15.08 -1.98
CA ILE A 58 14.64 -15.84 -2.94
C ILE A 58 14.54 -17.32 -2.53
N SER A 59 15.67 -17.94 -2.15
CA SER A 59 15.70 -19.33 -1.67
C SER A 59 14.84 -19.53 -0.42
N ALA A 60 14.90 -18.60 0.54
CA ALA A 60 14.10 -18.68 1.76
C ALA A 60 12.59 -18.56 1.47
N LEU A 61 12.18 -17.63 0.60
CA LEU A 61 10.80 -17.50 0.16
C LEU A 61 10.31 -18.73 -0.58
N THR A 62 11.15 -19.30 -1.46
CA THR A 62 10.84 -20.51 -2.21
C THR A 62 10.65 -21.71 -1.28
N ALA A 63 11.53 -21.88 -0.30
CA ALA A 63 11.44 -22.97 0.68
C ALA A 63 10.20 -22.85 1.58
N ALA A 64 9.82 -21.63 1.97
CA ALA A 64 8.64 -21.38 2.78
C ALA A 64 7.32 -21.61 2.01
N GLY A 65 7.29 -21.29 0.73
CA GLY A 65 6.11 -21.41 -0.13
C GLY A 65 4.90 -20.61 0.37
N GLY A 66 3.75 -20.91 -0.20
CA GLY A 66 2.46 -20.30 0.15
C GLY A 66 1.56 -20.13 -1.07
N ASP A 67 0.29 -19.82 -0.85
CA ASP A 67 -0.68 -19.54 -1.91
C ASP A 67 -0.41 -18.18 -2.59
N ALA A 68 0.21 -17.26 -1.84
CA ALA A 68 0.55 -15.92 -2.32
C ALA A 68 1.84 -15.39 -1.68
N LEU A 69 2.49 -14.46 -2.38
CA LEU A 69 3.59 -13.66 -1.88
C LEU A 69 3.15 -12.20 -1.74
N ALA A 70 3.22 -11.67 -0.52
CA ALA A 70 3.10 -10.24 -0.27
C ALA A 70 4.49 -9.60 -0.31
N VAL A 71 4.66 -8.54 -1.11
CA VAL A 71 5.91 -7.77 -1.19
C VAL A 71 5.63 -6.36 -0.71
N ILE A 72 6.01 -6.07 0.53
CA ILE A 72 5.74 -4.82 1.25
C ILE A 72 7.00 -3.95 1.18
N SER A 73 7.07 -3.10 0.17
CA SER A 73 8.27 -2.33 -0.16
C SER A 73 7.90 -1.11 -0.99
N ASP A 74 8.89 -0.34 -1.37
CA ASP A 74 8.86 0.56 -2.52
C ASP A 74 9.50 -0.14 -3.72
N ILE A 75 9.09 0.27 -4.93
CA ILE A 75 9.60 -0.30 -6.18
C ILE A 75 11.12 -0.14 -6.31
N ASN A 76 11.67 0.93 -5.74
CA ASN A 76 13.10 1.25 -5.76
C ASN A 76 13.89 0.57 -4.63
N PHE A 77 13.24 -0.17 -3.74
CA PHE A 77 13.86 -0.79 -2.55
C PHE A 77 14.05 -2.31 -2.69
N GLY A 78 14.23 -2.79 -3.90
CA GLY A 78 14.49 -4.22 -4.18
C GLY A 78 13.22 -5.06 -4.41
N GLY A 79 12.05 -4.54 -4.08
CA GLY A 79 10.78 -5.27 -4.26
C GLY A 79 10.54 -5.72 -5.69
N ASN A 80 10.89 -4.88 -6.67
CA ASN A 80 10.74 -5.21 -8.09
C ASN A 80 11.61 -6.41 -8.51
N GLN A 81 12.89 -6.46 -8.07
CA GLN A 81 13.77 -7.59 -8.34
C GLN A 81 13.26 -8.89 -7.73
N ILE A 82 12.74 -8.83 -6.49
CA ILE A 82 12.16 -9.99 -5.80
C ILE A 82 10.94 -10.49 -6.59
N ILE A 83 10.02 -9.60 -6.98
CA ILE A 83 8.84 -9.98 -7.76
C ILE A 83 9.25 -10.62 -9.09
N LYS A 84 10.16 -10.01 -9.85
CA LYS A 84 10.65 -10.57 -11.13
C LYS A 84 11.23 -11.96 -10.94
N SER A 85 12.13 -12.15 -9.99
CA SER A 85 12.74 -13.44 -9.69
C SER A 85 11.71 -14.50 -9.32
N MET A 86 10.71 -14.14 -8.49
CA MET A 86 9.65 -15.07 -8.09
C MET A 86 8.70 -15.42 -9.23
N ILE A 87 8.44 -14.48 -10.14
CA ILE A 87 7.69 -14.75 -11.38
C ILE A 87 8.44 -15.74 -12.27
N ASP A 88 9.75 -15.56 -12.44
CA ASP A 88 10.57 -16.41 -13.30
C ASP A 88 10.69 -17.84 -12.75
N ILE A 89 10.81 -17.99 -11.44
CA ILE A 89 10.79 -19.29 -10.75
C ILE A 89 9.40 -19.95 -10.84
N GLY A 90 8.33 -19.15 -10.90
CA GLY A 90 6.95 -19.64 -11.00
C GLY A 90 6.40 -20.28 -9.71
N MET A 91 7.06 -20.05 -8.57
CA MET A 91 6.68 -20.63 -7.29
C MET A 91 5.37 -20.05 -6.75
N PHE A 92 5.19 -18.74 -6.85
CA PHE A 92 3.96 -18.07 -6.44
C PHE A 92 3.09 -17.73 -7.64
N LYS A 93 1.81 -18.10 -7.57
CA LYS A 93 0.82 -17.81 -8.61
C LYS A 93 0.02 -16.54 -8.33
N ARG A 94 0.21 -15.94 -7.17
CA ARG A 94 -0.50 -14.75 -6.74
C ARG A 94 0.47 -13.84 -5.99
N PHE A 95 0.38 -12.55 -6.27
CA PHE A 95 1.12 -11.51 -5.58
C PHE A 95 0.16 -10.52 -4.94
N ILE A 96 0.54 -10.03 -3.76
CA ILE A 96 -0.20 -9.04 -2.99
C ILE A 96 0.71 -7.83 -2.85
N LEU A 97 0.30 -6.69 -3.42
CA LEU A 97 1.14 -5.51 -3.54
C LEU A 97 0.50 -4.31 -2.83
N PRO A 98 1.25 -3.56 -2.03
CA PRO A 98 0.85 -2.22 -1.62
C PRO A 98 0.91 -1.25 -2.82
N ASP A 99 0.34 -0.07 -2.65
CA ASP A 99 0.29 1.00 -3.65
C ASP A 99 1.67 1.37 -4.21
N ASN A 100 2.69 1.49 -3.35
CA ASN A 100 4.06 1.79 -3.73
C ASN A 100 4.73 0.74 -4.64
N MET A 101 4.12 -0.43 -4.76
CA MET A 101 4.59 -1.54 -5.60
C MET A 101 3.79 -1.70 -6.89
N ILE A 102 2.75 -0.89 -7.10
CA ILE A 102 1.89 -0.97 -8.28
C ILE A 102 2.42 -0.05 -9.38
N ASP A 103 3.06 -0.64 -10.38
CA ASP A 103 3.59 0.08 -11.52
C ASP A 103 3.31 -0.66 -12.84
N LYS A 104 3.50 0.05 -13.97
CA LYS A 104 3.20 -0.48 -15.31
C LYS A 104 4.04 -1.69 -15.67
N GLU A 105 5.31 -1.72 -15.29
CA GLU A 105 6.22 -2.82 -15.61
C GLU A 105 5.82 -4.10 -14.87
N ILE A 106 5.55 -3.99 -13.58
CA ILE A 106 5.07 -5.12 -12.76
C ILE A 106 3.73 -5.63 -13.30
N LEU A 107 2.79 -4.74 -13.61
CA LEU A 107 1.48 -5.12 -14.16
C LEU A 107 1.60 -5.81 -15.51
N ASN A 108 2.51 -5.37 -16.37
CA ASN A 108 2.79 -6.03 -17.66
C ASN A 108 3.39 -7.43 -17.46
N ASN A 109 4.32 -7.59 -16.50
CA ASN A 109 4.87 -8.89 -16.16
C ASN A 109 3.77 -9.84 -15.65
N PHE A 110 2.86 -9.37 -14.84
CA PHE A 110 1.72 -10.17 -14.35
C PHE A 110 0.80 -10.60 -15.49
N LYS A 111 0.50 -9.70 -16.42
CA LYS A 111 -0.30 -10.00 -17.61
C LYS A 111 0.35 -11.08 -18.48
N ASN A 112 1.63 -10.92 -18.79
CA ASN A 112 2.39 -11.81 -19.65
C ASN A 112 2.53 -13.23 -19.06
N LYS A 113 2.64 -13.36 -17.75
CA LYS A 113 2.75 -14.65 -17.03
C LYS A 113 1.41 -15.20 -16.53
N ASN A 114 0.28 -14.64 -16.96
CA ASN A 114 -1.06 -15.05 -16.56
C ASN A 114 -1.33 -15.01 -15.05
N LEU A 115 -0.76 -14.04 -14.36
CA LEU A 115 -0.90 -13.83 -12.91
C LEU A 115 -2.12 -12.96 -12.54
N LYS A 116 -3.23 -13.13 -13.28
CA LYS A 116 -4.46 -12.33 -13.15
C LYS A 116 -5.14 -12.39 -11.77
N LYS A 117 -4.76 -13.36 -10.94
CA LYS A 117 -5.27 -13.48 -9.56
C LYS A 117 -4.46 -12.70 -8.54
N SER A 118 -3.36 -12.03 -8.97
CA SER A 118 -2.63 -11.08 -8.14
C SER A 118 -3.46 -9.83 -7.93
N PHE A 119 -3.29 -9.17 -6.81
CA PHE A 119 -4.01 -7.95 -6.49
C PHE A 119 -3.14 -7.01 -5.65
N GLY A 120 -3.48 -5.76 -5.71
CA GLY A 120 -2.94 -4.72 -4.87
C GLY A 120 -4.08 -3.86 -4.34
N TYR A 121 -3.76 -2.94 -3.47
CA TYR A 121 -4.69 -1.92 -3.04
C TYR A 121 -4.10 -0.54 -3.36
N LEU A 122 -4.97 0.33 -3.78
CA LEU A 122 -4.72 1.76 -3.93
C LEU A 122 -5.70 2.48 -3.00
N GLN A 123 -5.28 3.59 -2.44
CA GLN A 123 -6.23 4.46 -1.76
C GLN A 123 -7.30 4.90 -2.77
N GLY A 124 -8.55 4.61 -2.46
CA GLY A 124 -9.67 4.84 -3.37
C GLY A 124 -10.40 6.13 -3.05
N LEU A 125 -10.86 6.81 -4.10
CA LEU A 125 -11.70 8.00 -4.02
C LEU A 125 -13.21 7.67 -4.14
N SER A 126 -13.61 6.46 -3.77
CA SER A 126 -15.01 5.98 -3.92
C SER A 126 -15.96 6.57 -2.87
N THR A 127 -15.98 7.88 -2.74
CA THR A 127 -16.89 8.65 -1.89
C THR A 127 -17.49 9.80 -2.67
N ILE A 128 -18.63 10.34 -2.18
CA ILE A 128 -19.24 11.55 -2.78
C ILE A 128 -18.24 12.72 -2.82
N GLY A 129 -17.40 12.85 -1.80
CA GLY A 129 -16.30 13.83 -1.77
C GLY A 129 -15.23 13.55 -2.84
N GLY A 130 -14.88 12.27 -3.04
CA GLY A 130 -13.96 11.84 -4.08
C GLY A 130 -14.42 12.19 -5.48
N ASP A 131 -15.70 11.98 -5.80
CA ASP A 131 -16.25 12.36 -7.10
C ASP A 131 -16.17 13.87 -7.35
N LYS A 132 -16.46 14.67 -6.33
CA LYS A 132 -16.29 16.14 -6.40
C LYS A 132 -14.83 16.52 -6.63
N PHE A 133 -13.91 15.90 -5.89
CA PHE A 133 -12.47 16.13 -6.07
C PHE A 133 -12.00 15.76 -7.48
N ILE A 134 -12.42 14.60 -8.02
CA ILE A 134 -12.06 14.17 -9.37
C ILE A 134 -12.47 15.25 -10.41
N ASN A 135 -13.67 15.81 -10.27
CA ASN A 135 -14.16 16.86 -11.17
C ASN A 135 -13.34 18.15 -11.04
N LEU A 136 -13.03 18.58 -9.82
CA LEU A 136 -12.19 19.77 -9.56
C LEU A 136 -10.79 19.58 -10.12
N ALA A 137 -10.16 18.44 -9.89
CA ALA A 137 -8.82 18.13 -10.38
C ALA A 137 -8.75 18.14 -11.91
N LYS A 138 -9.75 17.56 -12.59
CA LYS A 138 -9.86 17.61 -14.06
C LYS A 138 -10.00 19.04 -14.60
N GLN A 139 -10.81 19.89 -13.95
CA GLN A 139 -10.94 21.30 -14.31
C GLN A 139 -9.62 22.07 -14.16
N ALA A 140 -8.81 21.70 -13.17
CA ALA A 140 -7.50 22.28 -12.94
C ALA A 140 -6.37 21.62 -13.76
N ALA A 141 -6.69 20.73 -14.71
CA ALA A 141 -5.73 19.92 -15.48
C ALA A 141 -4.78 19.08 -14.61
N ILE A 142 -5.22 18.69 -13.42
CA ILE A 142 -4.48 17.81 -12.50
C ILE A 142 -4.99 16.37 -12.71
N ASN A 143 -4.06 15.40 -12.75
CA ASN A 143 -4.44 14.00 -12.81
C ASN A 143 -4.94 13.52 -11.43
N PRO A 144 -6.24 13.23 -11.23
CA PRO A 144 -6.77 12.85 -9.93
C PRO A 144 -6.32 11.47 -9.46
N SER A 145 -5.78 10.66 -10.37
CA SER A 145 -5.30 9.29 -10.08
C SER A 145 -3.81 9.24 -9.77
N SER A 146 -3.12 10.37 -9.74
CA SER A 146 -1.72 10.39 -9.30
C SER A 146 -1.64 10.14 -7.80
N PRO A 147 -0.63 9.40 -7.32
CA PRO A 147 -0.44 9.13 -5.90
C PRO A 147 -0.46 10.42 -5.07
N TYR A 148 -1.11 10.36 -3.92
CA TYR A 148 -1.21 11.46 -2.94
C TYR A 148 -1.88 12.76 -3.43
N THR A 149 -2.48 12.80 -4.63
CA THR A 149 -3.12 14.02 -5.15
C THR A 149 -4.34 14.43 -4.31
N ALA A 150 -5.19 13.48 -3.95
CA ALA A 150 -6.37 13.74 -3.11
C ALA A 150 -5.97 14.07 -1.67
N GLU A 151 -5.04 13.32 -1.11
CA GLU A 151 -4.54 13.54 0.25
C GLU A 151 -3.85 14.91 0.38
N SER A 152 -3.12 15.35 -0.64
CA SER A 152 -2.52 16.69 -0.68
C SER A 152 -3.58 17.79 -0.72
N TYR A 153 -4.66 17.58 -1.46
CA TYR A 153 -5.81 18.50 -1.48
C TYR A 153 -6.46 18.60 -0.10
N ASP A 154 -6.74 17.45 0.53
CA ASP A 154 -7.36 17.41 1.86
C ASP A 154 -6.44 18.03 2.91
N ALA A 155 -5.15 17.76 2.87
CA ALA A 155 -4.17 18.37 3.77
C ALA A 155 -4.15 19.90 3.63
N ALA A 156 -4.13 20.41 2.39
CA ALA A 156 -4.19 21.84 2.12
C ALA A 156 -5.50 22.46 2.63
N ALA A 157 -6.63 21.81 2.38
CA ALA A 157 -7.94 22.27 2.85
C ALA A 157 -7.99 22.34 4.38
N ILE A 158 -7.51 21.32 5.08
CA ILE A 158 -7.45 21.29 6.55
C ILE A 158 -6.58 22.45 7.09
N ILE A 159 -5.41 22.71 6.47
CA ILE A 159 -4.52 23.80 6.89
C ILE A 159 -5.19 25.16 6.67
N ILE A 160 -5.83 25.39 5.54
CA ILE A 160 -6.52 26.64 5.21
C ILE A 160 -7.66 26.87 6.20
N LEU A 161 -8.52 25.87 6.42
CA LEU A 161 -9.63 25.96 7.38
C LEU A 161 -9.14 26.19 8.81
N SER A 162 -8.04 25.55 9.20
CA SER A 162 -7.45 25.72 10.54
C SER A 162 -6.93 27.15 10.76
N LYS A 163 -6.32 27.74 9.74
CA LYS A 163 -5.89 29.14 9.75
C LYS A 163 -7.10 30.08 9.78
N TYR A 164 -8.12 29.79 8.99
CA TYR A 164 -9.36 30.57 8.99
C TYR A 164 -10.03 30.57 10.36
N LEU A 165 -10.20 29.42 10.98
CA LEU A 165 -10.75 29.30 12.35
C LEU A 165 -9.89 30.07 13.39
N LYS A 166 -8.56 30.12 13.22
CA LYS A 166 -7.69 30.90 14.10
C LYS A 166 -7.97 32.39 14.04
N LEU A 167 -8.44 32.92 12.93
CA LEU A 167 -8.82 34.34 12.79
C LEU A 167 -10.06 34.69 13.64
N TYR A 168 -10.99 33.73 13.78
CA TYR A 168 -12.24 33.92 14.51
C TYR A 168 -12.19 33.43 15.95
N SER A 169 -11.37 32.42 16.26
CA SER A 169 -11.19 31.86 17.58
C SER A 169 -9.74 32.02 18.05
N LYS A 170 -9.49 33.05 18.84
CA LYS A 170 -8.16 33.31 19.41
C LYS A 170 -7.70 32.27 20.45
N LYS A 171 -8.60 31.40 20.92
CA LYS A 171 -8.34 30.44 22.00
C LYS A 171 -7.47 29.25 21.55
N ASN A 172 -7.65 28.75 20.34
CA ASN A 172 -6.96 27.56 19.86
C ASN A 172 -5.75 27.88 19.00
N SER A 173 -4.72 27.06 19.06
CA SER A 173 -3.61 27.11 18.09
C SER A 173 -4.07 26.57 16.73
N VAL A 174 -3.31 26.83 15.66
CA VAL A 174 -3.57 26.22 14.35
C VAL A 174 -3.51 24.69 14.44
N LYS A 175 -2.58 24.16 15.25
CA LYS A 175 -2.44 22.72 15.50
C LYS A 175 -3.70 22.12 16.13
N ASP A 176 -4.28 22.79 17.12
CA ASP A 176 -5.51 22.32 17.77
C ASP A 176 -6.68 22.34 16.80
N ASN A 177 -6.76 23.36 15.94
CA ASN A 177 -7.78 23.46 14.90
C ASN A 177 -7.64 22.36 13.84
N VAL A 178 -6.40 22.01 13.44
CA VAL A 178 -6.15 20.85 12.53
C VAL A 178 -6.73 19.58 13.14
N TYR A 179 -6.44 19.32 14.41
CA TYR A 179 -6.98 18.15 15.10
C TYR A 179 -8.52 18.15 15.16
N LEU A 180 -9.11 19.30 15.45
CA LEU A 180 -10.57 19.44 15.52
C LEU A 180 -11.24 19.19 14.18
N ILE A 181 -10.70 19.74 13.09
CA ILE A 181 -11.25 19.58 11.74
C ILE A 181 -11.11 18.15 11.25
N ALA A 182 -9.95 17.52 11.52
CA ALA A 182 -9.67 16.17 11.01
C ALA A 182 -10.43 15.07 11.77
N ASN A 183 -10.82 15.28 13.05
CA ASN A 183 -11.30 14.21 13.91
C ASN A 183 -12.71 14.41 14.48
N LYS A 184 -13.36 15.54 14.22
CA LYS A 184 -14.74 15.75 14.66
C LYS A 184 -15.72 15.67 13.51
N PRO A 185 -16.96 15.22 13.74
CA PRO A 185 -18.00 15.33 12.73
C PRO A 185 -18.09 16.81 12.31
N GLY A 186 -18.20 17.01 10.99
CA GLY A 186 -18.32 18.35 10.41
C GLY A 186 -19.47 19.14 11.03
N ILE A 187 -19.34 20.45 10.98
CA ILE A 187 -20.36 21.43 11.44
C ILE A 187 -21.56 21.34 10.51
#